data_8364ffda51c57f28a00b787bdece2355
#
_entry.id   8364ffda51c57f28a00b787bdece2355
#
_cell.length_a   1.000
_cell.length_b   1.000
_cell.length_c   1.000
_cell.angle_alpha   90.00
_cell.angle_beta   90.00
_cell.angle_gamma   90.00
#
_symmetry.space_group_name_H-M   'P 1'
#
loop_
_entity.id
_entity.type
_entity.pdbx_description
1 polymer ?
#
loop_
_entity_poly.entity_id
_entity_poly.type
_entity_poly.pdbx_seq_one_letter_code
_entity_poly.pdbx_strand_id
1 'polypeptide(L)'
;MAARTFPLGGVHPPDEKHRTAAKPVERAPLPELLVVPLSQHIGAPARPVVKRGDRVLAGQVVGEATGFVSVPVHAPTSGKVVRVEAAPHPLGPPQPAVFLEPDGEDAWVDLPGPLDAGADPDEIRRRIQEAGIVGMGGATFPTHVKLSPPPEFPIDTVILNGVECEPYLTADHRLMLEEPERILQGLRIILSVFGLEKGFIGIEENKPDAIDLLGRKAREAGFAEVVPLRVKYPQGAEKQLIKAVTGREVPSGQLPMAVGAVVQNVGTAAAIWDAVSAGRPLVERITTVTGDGVREPKNLRVRIGTPVRRLIEAAGGLRDEPGKLVLGGPMMGIAHHDLDVPAVKGTSGVLVLPRGRVRTAPEGPCIRCGRCVTACPMGLSPTTLRALIARDLVAEADEWNALDCIECGSCAFVCPSAIPLVQAIREAKGRVMARRRKAGS
;
A
#
# COMPACT_ATOMS: atom_id res chain seq x y z
N MET A 1 -16.68 23.62 -1.78
CA MET A 1 -16.82 22.96 -3.11
C MET A 1 -17.52 21.62 -2.91
N ALA A 2 -18.35 21.17 -3.86
CA ALA A 2 -18.95 19.82 -3.75
C ALA A 2 -17.83 18.76 -3.87
N ALA A 3 -17.91 17.71 -3.04
CA ALA A 3 -16.95 16.62 -3.05
C ALA A 3 -16.99 15.86 -4.37
N ARG A 4 -15.80 15.57 -4.93
CA ARG A 4 -15.64 14.87 -6.20
C ARG A 4 -15.67 13.36 -6.01
N THR A 5 -15.95 12.61 -7.09
CA THR A 5 -15.89 11.15 -7.10
C THR A 5 -15.74 10.61 -8.52
N PHE A 6 -15.29 9.36 -8.65
CA PHE A 6 -15.34 8.65 -9.92
C PHE A 6 -16.78 8.23 -10.25
N PRO A 7 -17.19 8.24 -11.55
CA PRO A 7 -18.59 8.07 -11.91
C PRO A 7 -19.09 6.61 -11.91
N LEU A 8 -18.29 5.65 -12.36
CA LEU A 8 -18.71 4.29 -12.65
C LEU A 8 -18.51 3.34 -11.46
N GLY A 9 -19.52 2.52 -11.13
CA GLY A 9 -19.41 1.46 -10.13
C GLY A 9 -19.14 1.95 -8.71
N GLY A 10 -18.44 1.11 -7.94
CA GLY A 10 -18.13 1.35 -6.53
C GLY A 10 -19.18 0.81 -5.57
N VAL A 11 -18.83 0.76 -4.30
CA VAL A 11 -19.65 0.24 -3.19
C VAL A 11 -19.47 1.09 -1.95
N HIS A 12 -20.35 0.93 -0.94
CA HIS A 12 -20.32 1.65 0.33
C HIS A 12 -20.29 0.63 1.48
N PRO A 13 -19.15 -0.02 1.76
CA PRO A 13 -19.03 -0.88 2.93
C PRO A 13 -19.05 -0.04 4.22
N PRO A 14 -19.50 -0.59 5.37
CA PRO A 14 -19.32 0.04 6.67
C PRO A 14 -17.85 0.37 6.88
N ASP A 15 -17.52 1.61 7.25
CA ASP A 15 -16.12 2.07 7.29
C ASP A 15 -15.35 1.62 8.53
N GLU A 16 -16.05 1.36 9.66
CA GLU A 16 -15.50 0.84 10.93
C GLU A 16 -14.27 1.60 11.48
N LYS A 17 -14.02 2.82 11.00
CA LYS A 17 -12.83 3.64 11.33
C LYS A 17 -12.88 4.25 12.74
N HIS A 18 -14.06 4.35 13.32
CA HIS A 18 -14.28 4.88 14.67
C HIS A 18 -13.42 4.19 15.74
N ARG A 19 -12.96 2.97 15.50
CA ARG A 19 -12.15 2.17 16.44
C ARG A 19 -10.78 2.76 16.73
N THR A 20 -10.21 3.48 15.75
CA THR A 20 -8.82 3.95 15.78
C THR A 20 -8.63 5.38 15.27
N ALA A 21 -9.61 5.96 14.57
CA ALA A 21 -9.50 7.29 13.96
C ALA A 21 -9.14 8.41 14.95
N ALA A 22 -9.73 8.39 16.16
CA ALA A 22 -9.47 9.39 17.19
C ALA A 22 -8.26 9.09 18.10
N LYS A 23 -7.60 7.94 17.91
CA LYS A 23 -6.46 7.52 18.74
C LYS A 23 -5.15 7.96 18.14
N PRO A 24 -4.23 8.56 18.91
CA PRO A 24 -2.92 8.93 18.42
C PRO A 24 -2.10 7.70 18.02
N VAL A 25 -1.06 7.92 17.23
CA VAL A 25 -0.12 6.88 16.88
C VAL A 25 0.78 6.57 18.07
N GLU A 26 0.85 5.30 18.47
CA GLU A 26 1.76 4.82 19.50
C GLU A 26 2.96 4.12 18.84
N ARG A 27 4.12 4.12 19.50
CA ARG A 27 5.27 3.33 19.04
C ARG A 27 5.10 1.88 19.49
N ALA A 28 5.18 0.94 18.53
CA ALA A 28 5.18 -0.48 18.86
C ALA A 28 6.46 -0.84 19.63
N PRO A 29 6.39 -1.69 20.67
CA PRO A 29 7.57 -2.26 21.29
C PRO A 29 8.45 -3.00 20.28
N LEU A 30 9.76 -2.88 20.42
CA LEU A 30 10.70 -3.62 19.60
C LEU A 30 10.65 -5.11 20.03
N PRO A 31 10.45 -6.07 19.11
CA PRO A 31 10.41 -7.48 19.45
C PRO A 31 11.83 -8.02 19.68
N GLU A 32 11.94 -9.17 20.37
CA GLU A 32 13.22 -9.87 20.57
C GLU A 32 13.85 -10.34 19.26
N LEU A 33 13.04 -10.56 18.22
CA LEU A 33 13.47 -10.99 16.91
C LEU A 33 12.66 -10.28 15.82
N LEU A 34 13.35 -9.66 14.89
CA LEU A 34 12.80 -9.11 13.67
C LEU A 34 13.06 -10.05 12.50
N VAL A 35 12.07 -10.23 11.66
CA VAL A 35 12.17 -11.02 10.42
C VAL A 35 12.01 -10.07 9.25
N VAL A 36 13.10 -9.74 8.56
CA VAL A 36 13.16 -8.72 7.52
C VAL A 36 13.19 -9.39 6.15
N PRO A 37 12.04 -9.53 5.45
CA PRO A 37 12.02 -10.13 4.13
C PRO A 37 12.83 -9.33 3.12
N LEU A 38 13.47 -10.03 2.20
CA LEU A 38 14.22 -9.41 1.09
C LEU A 38 13.33 -9.09 -0.11
N SER A 39 12.10 -9.64 -0.14
CA SER A 39 11.05 -9.32 -1.11
C SER A 39 10.00 -8.44 -0.45
N GLN A 40 10.08 -7.12 -0.60
CA GLN A 40 9.15 -6.17 0.03
C GLN A 40 8.46 -5.23 -0.97
N HIS A 41 8.57 -5.52 -2.27
CA HIS A 41 8.02 -4.70 -3.35
C HIS A 41 7.77 -5.55 -4.60
N ILE A 42 7.00 -5.01 -5.55
CA ILE A 42 6.86 -5.58 -6.89
C ILE A 42 8.18 -5.38 -7.65
N GLY A 43 8.63 -6.40 -8.35
CA GLY A 43 9.88 -6.41 -9.09
C GLY A 43 10.86 -7.46 -8.56
N ALA A 44 12.14 -7.29 -8.84
CA ALA A 44 13.15 -8.25 -8.43
C ALA A 44 13.46 -8.11 -6.92
N PRO A 45 13.44 -9.21 -6.14
CA PRO A 45 13.75 -9.16 -4.72
C PRO A 45 15.20 -8.70 -4.47
N ALA A 46 15.44 -8.10 -3.31
CA ALA A 46 16.80 -7.74 -2.90
C ALA A 46 17.66 -8.98 -2.65
N ARG A 47 18.96 -8.88 -2.91
CA ARG A 47 19.94 -9.93 -2.61
C ARG A 47 20.57 -9.67 -1.24
N PRO A 48 20.68 -10.67 -0.34
CA PRO A 48 21.30 -10.46 0.96
C PRO A 48 22.79 -10.09 0.83
N VAL A 49 23.23 -9.12 1.63
CA VAL A 49 24.64 -8.68 1.74
C VAL A 49 25.20 -8.89 3.14
N VAL A 50 24.42 -9.56 4.00
CA VAL A 50 24.81 -9.94 5.36
C VAL A 50 24.68 -11.45 5.55
N LYS A 51 25.40 -11.97 6.55
CA LYS A 51 25.38 -13.39 6.93
C LYS A 51 25.21 -13.55 8.44
N ARG A 52 24.93 -14.78 8.86
CA ARG A 52 24.85 -15.14 10.28
C ARG A 52 26.10 -14.68 11.04
N GLY A 53 25.89 -14.02 12.16
CA GLY A 53 26.93 -13.51 13.04
C GLY A 53 27.31 -12.05 12.82
N ASP A 54 26.94 -11.45 11.69
CA ASP A 54 27.22 -10.04 11.41
C ASP A 54 26.46 -9.14 12.40
N ARG A 55 27.12 -8.08 12.86
CA ARG A 55 26.47 -6.96 13.54
C ARG A 55 26.09 -5.91 12.51
N VAL A 56 24.90 -5.34 12.66
CA VAL A 56 24.37 -4.28 11.79
C VAL A 56 23.87 -3.12 12.61
N LEU A 57 23.91 -1.93 12.02
CA LEU A 57 23.33 -0.72 12.57
C LEU A 57 21.98 -0.42 11.92
N ALA A 58 21.12 0.32 12.61
CA ALA A 58 19.85 0.82 12.02
C ALA A 58 20.15 1.61 10.75
N GLY A 59 19.37 1.38 9.69
CA GLY A 59 19.58 2.02 8.39
C GLY A 59 20.69 1.39 7.53
N GLN A 60 21.46 0.42 8.02
CA GLN A 60 22.44 -0.32 7.21
C GLN A 60 21.74 -1.18 6.16
N VAL A 61 22.25 -1.21 4.92
CA VAL A 61 21.76 -2.10 3.87
C VAL A 61 22.04 -3.55 4.26
N VAL A 62 20.99 -4.37 4.31
CA VAL A 62 21.06 -5.83 4.56
C VAL A 62 20.68 -6.65 3.33
N GLY A 63 20.04 -5.99 2.35
CA GLY A 63 19.74 -6.55 1.05
C GLY A 63 19.91 -5.48 -0.03
N GLU A 64 20.73 -5.74 -1.05
CA GLU A 64 20.93 -4.81 -2.16
C GLU A 64 19.92 -5.00 -3.28
N ALA A 65 19.61 -3.93 -4.00
CA ALA A 65 18.74 -3.97 -5.17
C ALA A 65 19.39 -4.79 -6.30
N THR A 66 18.57 -5.55 -7.04
CA THR A 66 19.04 -6.46 -8.10
C THR A 66 18.64 -6.04 -9.52
N GLY A 67 18.06 -4.84 -9.67
CA GLY A 67 17.65 -4.33 -10.99
C GLY A 67 17.00 -2.96 -10.91
N PHE A 68 16.52 -2.44 -12.05
CA PHE A 68 15.85 -1.14 -12.10
C PHE A 68 14.55 -1.12 -11.28
N VAL A 69 13.72 -2.16 -11.40
CA VAL A 69 12.50 -2.31 -10.57
C VAL A 69 12.88 -3.10 -9.32
N SER A 70 13.73 -2.50 -8.49
CA SER A 70 14.19 -3.03 -7.21
C SER A 70 14.70 -1.91 -6.32
N VAL A 71 14.60 -2.10 -5.00
CA VAL A 71 15.16 -1.19 -3.99
C VAL A 71 15.86 -1.98 -2.89
N PRO A 72 16.86 -1.38 -2.20
CA PRO A 72 17.51 -2.04 -1.08
C PRO A 72 16.58 -2.23 0.12
N VAL A 73 16.95 -3.20 0.95
CA VAL A 73 16.34 -3.47 2.23
C VAL A 73 17.34 -3.11 3.33
N HIS A 74 16.88 -2.39 4.34
CA HIS A 74 17.71 -1.88 5.42
C HIS A 74 17.38 -2.56 6.75
N ALA A 75 18.37 -2.64 7.63
CA ALA A 75 18.17 -3.06 9.00
C ALA A 75 17.26 -2.07 9.73
N PRO A 76 16.16 -2.51 10.33
CA PRO A 76 15.20 -1.62 10.98
C PRO A 76 15.70 -1.10 12.34
N THR A 77 16.71 -1.71 12.92
CA THR A 77 17.39 -1.34 14.18
C THR A 77 18.79 -1.93 14.18
N SER A 78 19.63 -1.55 15.15
CA SER A 78 20.91 -2.21 15.40
C SER A 78 20.73 -3.57 16.06
N GLY A 79 21.68 -4.48 15.84
CA GLY A 79 21.65 -5.81 16.41
C GLY A 79 22.53 -6.81 15.68
N LYS A 80 22.24 -8.11 15.91
CA LYS A 80 22.99 -9.22 15.36
C LYS A 80 22.12 -10.04 14.38
N VAL A 81 22.66 -10.31 13.21
CA VAL A 81 22.07 -11.25 12.25
C VAL A 81 22.21 -12.67 12.78
N VAL A 82 21.12 -13.32 13.15
CA VAL A 82 21.16 -14.69 13.70
C VAL A 82 21.02 -15.75 12.62
N ARG A 83 20.35 -15.42 11.49
CA ARG A 83 20.24 -16.31 10.32
C ARG A 83 19.76 -15.53 9.09
N VAL A 84 19.99 -16.12 7.91
CA VAL A 84 19.44 -15.67 6.62
C VAL A 84 18.85 -16.90 5.95
N GLU A 85 17.55 -17.02 5.92
CA GLU A 85 16.82 -18.18 5.40
C GLU A 85 15.39 -17.81 4.99
N ALA A 86 14.64 -18.75 4.41
CA ALA A 86 13.24 -18.54 4.06
C ALA A 86 12.37 -18.38 5.33
N ALA A 87 11.47 -17.37 5.29
CA ALA A 87 10.52 -17.08 6.37
C ALA A 87 9.10 -16.90 5.82
N PRO A 88 8.06 -17.04 6.66
CA PRO A 88 6.69 -16.70 6.29
C PRO A 88 6.61 -15.30 5.67
N HIS A 89 5.79 -15.15 4.63
CA HIS A 89 5.71 -13.88 3.89
C HIS A 89 4.25 -13.42 3.73
N PRO A 90 3.96 -12.10 3.85
CA PRO A 90 2.59 -11.56 3.74
C PRO A 90 1.88 -11.89 2.43
N LEU A 91 2.60 -12.10 1.33
CA LEU A 91 2.03 -12.37 0.02
C LEU A 91 1.89 -13.88 -0.33
N GLY A 92 2.15 -14.79 0.61
CA GLY A 92 1.96 -16.22 0.42
C GLY A 92 3.20 -17.08 0.72
N PRO A 93 3.85 -17.70 -0.28
CA PRO A 93 4.95 -18.65 -0.02
C PRO A 93 6.12 -18.01 0.73
N PRO A 94 6.84 -18.81 1.56
CA PRO A 94 8.02 -18.32 2.25
C PRO A 94 9.04 -17.68 1.31
N GLN A 95 9.66 -16.59 1.75
CA GLN A 95 10.65 -15.82 0.99
C GLN A 95 11.93 -15.66 1.82
N PRO A 96 13.10 -15.49 1.17
CA PRO A 96 14.35 -15.20 1.88
C PRO A 96 14.20 -13.96 2.78
N ALA A 97 14.67 -14.07 4.01
CA ALA A 97 14.61 -13.02 5.02
C ALA A 97 15.88 -13.01 5.87
N VAL A 98 16.21 -11.83 6.40
CA VAL A 98 17.24 -11.63 7.42
C VAL A 98 16.55 -11.65 8.79
N PHE A 99 17.01 -12.49 9.68
CA PHE A 99 16.57 -12.57 11.08
C PHE A 99 17.53 -11.76 11.94
N LEU A 100 17.04 -10.71 12.54
CA LEU A 100 17.80 -9.74 13.32
C LEU A 100 17.36 -9.77 14.78
N GLU A 101 18.30 -10.06 15.67
CA GLU A 101 18.16 -9.92 17.12
C GLU A 101 18.62 -8.50 17.52
N PRO A 102 17.71 -7.63 17.96
CA PRO A 102 18.04 -6.27 18.40
C PRO A 102 18.97 -6.27 19.61
N ASP A 103 19.90 -5.33 19.68
CA ASP A 103 20.78 -5.12 20.84
C ASP A 103 20.21 -4.14 21.88
N GLY A 104 19.10 -3.47 21.54
CA GLY A 104 18.45 -2.48 22.41
C GLY A 104 19.05 -1.07 22.33
N GLU A 105 20.14 -0.88 21.59
CA GLU A 105 20.82 0.42 21.46
C GLU A 105 20.19 1.32 20.39
N ASP A 106 19.54 0.72 19.37
CA ASP A 106 18.99 1.41 18.18
C ASP A 106 20.02 2.37 17.54
N ALA A 107 21.29 1.95 17.52
CA ALA A 107 22.40 2.73 16.97
C ALA A 107 22.29 2.80 15.44
N TRP A 108 22.42 4.01 14.87
CA TRP A 108 22.27 4.25 13.43
C TRP A 108 23.63 4.31 12.71
N VAL A 109 23.63 3.96 11.43
CA VAL A 109 24.73 4.29 10.53
C VAL A 109 24.83 5.82 10.39
N ASP A 110 26.01 6.30 9.97
CA ASP A 110 26.15 7.68 9.53
C ASP A 110 25.23 7.91 8.32
N LEU A 111 24.18 8.69 8.54
CA LEU A 111 23.21 8.98 7.48
C LEU A 111 23.77 10.06 6.55
N PRO A 112 23.52 9.94 5.24
CA PRO A 112 23.87 11.01 4.32
C PRO A 112 23.08 12.28 4.69
N GLY A 113 23.74 13.43 4.67
CA GLY A 113 23.12 14.71 4.99
C GLY A 113 21.91 15.06 4.10
N PRO A 114 21.18 16.15 4.40
CA PRO A 114 20.09 16.61 3.58
C PRO A 114 20.56 16.95 2.16
N LEU A 115 19.68 16.76 1.18
CA LEU A 115 19.89 17.35 -0.14
C LEU A 115 19.47 18.83 -0.13
N ASP A 116 20.16 19.64 -0.92
CA ASP A 116 19.82 21.05 -1.09
C ASP A 116 18.43 21.25 -1.70
N ALA A 117 17.79 22.39 -1.44
CA ALA A 117 16.47 22.73 -1.95
C ALA A 117 16.38 22.77 -3.48
N GLY A 118 17.51 22.91 -4.17
CA GLY A 118 17.64 22.90 -5.63
C GLY A 118 18.35 21.66 -6.17
N ALA A 119 18.38 20.56 -5.43
CA ALA A 119 19.03 19.31 -5.85
C ALA A 119 18.49 18.83 -7.21
N ASP A 120 19.40 18.26 -8.00
CA ASP A 120 19.06 17.69 -9.30
C ASP A 120 17.99 16.58 -9.16
N PRO A 121 16.94 16.55 -10.02
CA PRO A 121 15.93 15.52 -10.00
C PRO A 121 16.46 14.08 -10.00
N ASP A 122 17.56 13.80 -10.69
CA ASP A 122 18.16 12.46 -10.70
C ASP A 122 18.84 12.12 -9.38
N GLU A 123 19.42 13.12 -8.69
CA GLU A 123 19.94 12.93 -7.35
C GLU A 123 18.83 12.64 -6.33
N ILE A 124 17.69 13.34 -6.44
CA ILE A 124 16.50 13.06 -5.62
C ILE A 124 15.99 11.63 -5.88
N ARG A 125 15.88 11.21 -7.16
CA ARG A 125 15.46 9.85 -7.52
C ARG A 125 16.41 8.79 -6.96
N ARG A 126 17.72 9.03 -7.08
CA ARG A 126 18.76 8.14 -6.53
C ARG A 126 18.64 8.03 -5.02
N ARG A 127 18.49 9.15 -4.28
CA ARG A 127 18.30 9.16 -2.83
C ARG A 127 17.07 8.37 -2.41
N ILE A 128 15.94 8.51 -3.13
CA ILE A 128 14.70 7.78 -2.90
C ILE A 128 14.91 6.27 -3.13
N GLN A 129 15.66 5.89 -4.15
CA GLN A 129 16.00 4.50 -4.42
C GLN A 129 16.89 3.91 -3.33
N GLU A 130 18.00 4.59 -2.99
CA GLU A 130 18.95 4.19 -1.96
C GLU A 130 18.31 4.06 -0.58
N ALA A 131 17.34 4.93 -0.25
CA ALA A 131 16.55 4.83 0.97
C ALA A 131 15.49 3.72 0.96
N GLY A 132 15.37 2.98 -0.13
CA GLY A 132 14.44 1.84 -0.24
C GLY A 132 12.97 2.25 -0.21
N ILE A 133 12.61 3.44 -0.71
CA ILE A 133 11.23 3.94 -0.67
C ILE A 133 10.38 3.23 -1.71
N VAL A 134 9.23 2.72 -1.26
CA VAL A 134 8.20 2.08 -2.08
C VAL A 134 6.82 2.69 -1.82
N GLY A 135 5.86 2.46 -2.71
CA GLY A 135 4.49 2.88 -2.52
C GLY A 135 3.85 2.21 -1.30
N MET A 136 3.44 3.00 -0.30
CA MET A 136 2.94 2.50 0.99
C MET A 136 1.42 2.31 1.04
N GLY A 137 0.69 2.72 0.02
CA GLY A 137 -0.77 2.65 -0.06
C GLY A 137 -1.33 1.51 -0.92
N GLY A 138 -0.54 0.48 -1.26
CA GLY A 138 -1.02 -0.60 -2.13
C GLY A 138 0.07 -1.58 -2.53
N ALA A 139 0.33 -1.69 -3.83
CA ALA A 139 1.17 -2.72 -4.44
C ALA A 139 2.67 -2.63 -4.14
N THR A 140 3.13 -1.71 -3.30
CA THR A 140 4.54 -1.53 -2.92
C THR A 140 5.49 -1.37 -4.13
N PHE A 141 5.05 -0.68 -5.17
CA PHE A 141 5.89 -0.44 -6.35
C PHE A 141 7.04 0.53 -6.01
N PRO A 142 8.28 0.29 -6.47
CA PRO A 142 9.43 1.16 -6.21
C PRO A 142 9.18 2.61 -6.62
N THR A 143 9.34 3.54 -5.67
CA THR A 143 8.95 4.94 -5.86
C THR A 143 9.82 5.66 -6.90
N HIS A 144 11.14 5.41 -6.93
CA HIS A 144 12.03 6.02 -7.91
C HIS A 144 11.63 5.69 -9.36
N VAL A 145 11.11 4.48 -9.61
CA VAL A 145 10.61 4.08 -10.95
C VAL A 145 9.37 4.90 -11.34
N LYS A 146 8.43 5.12 -10.40
CA LYS A 146 7.26 6.00 -10.63
C LYS A 146 7.65 7.45 -10.91
N LEU A 147 8.77 7.90 -10.36
CA LEU A 147 9.30 9.24 -10.55
C LEU A 147 10.24 9.36 -11.76
N SER A 148 10.41 8.29 -12.54
CA SER A 148 11.23 8.22 -13.75
C SER A 148 10.38 7.78 -14.95
N PRO A 149 9.31 8.50 -15.31
CA PRO A 149 8.54 8.17 -16.51
C PRO A 149 9.41 8.35 -17.75
N PRO A 150 9.18 7.56 -18.82
CA PRO A 150 9.81 7.78 -20.11
C PRO A 150 9.51 9.19 -20.65
N PRO A 151 10.44 9.81 -21.41
CA PRO A 151 10.30 11.20 -21.89
C PRO A 151 9.03 11.47 -22.73
N GLU A 152 8.52 10.45 -23.41
CA GLU A 152 7.27 10.53 -24.19
C GLU A 152 6.01 10.69 -23.34
N PHE A 153 6.11 10.53 -22.01
CA PHE A 153 5.00 10.71 -21.06
C PHE A 153 5.29 11.86 -20.09
N PRO A 154 5.19 13.13 -20.54
CA PRO A 154 5.41 14.28 -19.68
C PRO A 154 4.37 14.31 -18.54
N ILE A 155 4.84 14.54 -17.32
CA ILE A 155 3.97 14.64 -16.15
C ILE A 155 3.61 16.12 -15.93
N ASP A 156 2.32 16.40 -15.83
CA ASP A 156 1.77 17.71 -15.53
C ASP A 156 0.95 17.75 -14.24
N THR A 157 0.72 16.59 -13.64
CA THR A 157 -0.16 16.43 -12.47
C THR A 157 0.41 15.47 -11.44
N VAL A 158 0.60 15.94 -10.22
CA VAL A 158 0.96 15.13 -9.04
C VAL A 158 -0.23 15.10 -8.08
N ILE A 159 -0.63 13.90 -7.66
CA ILE A 159 -1.71 13.69 -6.70
C ILE A 159 -1.19 12.88 -5.52
N LEU A 160 -1.31 13.40 -4.30
CA LEU A 160 -1.17 12.59 -3.11
C LEU A 160 -2.50 11.91 -2.76
N ASN A 161 -2.41 10.62 -2.51
CA ASN A 161 -3.52 9.78 -2.11
C ASN A 161 -3.59 9.72 -0.57
N GLY A 162 -4.44 10.54 0.03
CA GLY A 162 -4.84 10.53 1.44
C GLY A 162 -6.26 9.97 1.63
N VAL A 163 -6.76 9.26 0.61
CA VAL A 163 -8.14 8.75 0.59
C VAL A 163 -8.38 7.69 1.67
N GLU A 164 -7.48 6.70 1.77
CA GLU A 164 -7.58 5.58 2.71
C GLU A 164 -8.99 4.96 2.74
N CYS A 165 -9.46 4.51 1.54
CA CYS A 165 -10.84 4.03 1.34
C CYS A 165 -11.10 2.63 1.91
N GLU A 166 -10.07 1.85 2.27
CA GLU A 166 -10.25 0.55 2.91
C GLU A 166 -10.93 0.71 4.28
N PRO A 167 -12.01 -0.04 4.56
CA PRO A 167 -12.60 -0.04 5.90
C PRO A 167 -11.59 -0.43 6.98
N TYR A 168 -11.84 0.00 8.21
CA TYR A 168 -11.02 -0.20 9.41
C TYR A 168 -9.68 0.55 9.45
N LEU A 169 -9.06 0.88 8.31
CA LEU A 169 -7.73 1.48 8.28
C LEU A 169 -7.78 2.98 8.56
N THR A 170 -6.85 3.46 9.39
CA THR A 170 -6.72 4.87 9.80
C THR A 170 -5.27 5.33 9.94
N ALA A 171 -4.31 4.55 9.44
CA ALA A 171 -2.89 4.85 9.50
C ALA A 171 -2.55 6.15 8.74
N ASP A 172 -3.10 6.32 7.51
CA ASP A 172 -2.91 7.52 6.70
C ASP A 172 -3.68 8.71 7.29
N HIS A 173 -4.89 8.49 7.84
CA HIS A 173 -5.66 9.52 8.52
C HIS A 173 -4.87 10.11 9.70
N ARG A 174 -4.32 9.24 10.57
CA ARG A 174 -3.52 9.70 11.71
C ARG A 174 -2.22 10.38 11.28
N LEU A 175 -1.55 9.86 10.25
CA LEU A 175 -0.37 10.51 9.70
C LEU A 175 -0.68 11.94 9.20
N MET A 176 -1.82 12.12 8.51
CA MET A 176 -2.26 13.44 8.02
C MET A 176 -2.52 14.42 9.17
N LEU A 177 -2.99 13.95 10.32
CA LEU A 177 -3.26 14.79 11.49
C LEU A 177 -2.01 15.07 12.32
N GLU A 178 -1.13 14.09 12.49
CA GLU A 178 0.00 14.19 13.40
C GLU A 178 1.28 14.71 12.74
N GLU A 179 1.45 14.47 11.43
CA GLU A 179 2.69 14.82 10.71
C GLU A 179 2.40 15.49 9.34
N PRO A 180 1.48 16.48 9.27
CA PRO A 180 1.07 17.10 8.01
C PRO A 180 2.21 17.79 7.26
N GLU A 181 3.21 18.33 7.99
CA GLU A 181 4.38 18.99 7.40
C GLU A 181 5.22 18.03 6.58
N ARG A 182 5.45 16.82 7.09
CA ARG A 182 6.22 15.80 6.37
C ARG A 182 5.56 15.43 5.05
N ILE A 183 4.22 15.35 5.03
CA ILE A 183 3.44 15.07 3.82
C ILE A 183 3.59 16.22 2.81
N LEU A 184 3.44 17.46 3.25
CA LEU A 184 3.55 18.63 2.39
C LEU A 184 4.96 18.79 1.83
N GLN A 185 6.00 18.64 2.66
CA GLN A 185 7.37 18.72 2.17
C GLN A 185 7.71 17.56 1.21
N GLY A 186 7.20 16.35 1.47
CA GLY A 186 7.30 15.24 0.52
C GLY A 186 6.62 15.54 -0.82
N LEU A 187 5.45 16.17 -0.80
CA LEU A 187 4.80 16.66 -2.03
C LEU A 187 5.68 17.68 -2.77
N ARG A 188 6.25 18.64 -2.05
CA ARG A 188 7.13 19.66 -2.64
C ARG A 188 8.34 19.04 -3.35
N ILE A 189 8.95 18.02 -2.73
CA ILE A 189 10.05 17.26 -3.34
C ILE A 189 9.59 16.55 -4.62
N ILE A 190 8.42 15.89 -4.58
CA ILE A 190 7.87 15.21 -5.77
C ILE A 190 7.61 16.22 -6.90
N LEU A 191 7.07 17.38 -6.57
CA LEU A 191 6.82 18.46 -7.54
C LEU A 191 8.13 18.96 -8.18
N SER A 192 9.20 19.14 -7.39
CA SER A 192 10.51 19.57 -7.91
C SER A 192 11.13 18.58 -8.89
N VAL A 193 10.89 17.27 -8.71
CA VAL A 193 11.35 16.23 -9.64
C VAL A 193 10.77 16.42 -11.06
N PHE A 194 9.56 16.98 -11.16
CA PHE A 194 8.87 17.22 -12.43
C PHE A 194 8.85 18.70 -12.87
N GLY A 195 9.46 19.59 -12.10
CA GLY A 195 9.42 21.03 -12.36
C GLY A 195 8.01 21.65 -12.25
N LEU A 196 7.17 21.09 -11.37
CA LEU A 196 5.78 21.52 -11.19
C LEU A 196 5.65 22.45 -9.97
N GLU A 197 4.77 23.43 -10.09
CA GLU A 197 4.54 24.42 -9.01
C GLU A 197 3.43 23.99 -8.05
N LYS A 198 2.48 23.14 -8.48
CA LYS A 198 1.30 22.79 -7.69
C LYS A 198 0.92 21.32 -7.81
N GLY A 199 0.48 20.73 -6.67
CA GLY A 199 -0.03 19.37 -6.59
C GLY A 199 -1.34 19.27 -5.83
N PHE A 200 -1.96 18.10 -5.88
CA PHE A 200 -3.25 17.82 -5.25
C PHE A 200 -3.11 16.78 -4.14
N ILE A 201 -3.98 16.88 -3.12
CA ILE A 201 -4.10 15.87 -2.05
C ILE A 201 -5.57 15.45 -1.98
N GLY A 202 -5.89 14.23 -2.41
CA GLY A 202 -7.26 13.70 -2.33
C GLY A 202 -7.54 13.11 -0.95
N ILE A 203 -8.62 13.55 -0.30
CA ILE A 203 -9.04 13.08 1.04
C ILE A 203 -10.55 12.84 1.04
N GLU A 204 -11.01 11.70 1.58
CA GLU A 204 -12.45 11.43 1.71
C GLU A 204 -13.13 12.24 2.82
N GLU A 205 -14.41 12.61 2.61
CA GLU A 205 -15.24 13.43 3.52
C GLU A 205 -15.43 12.82 4.92
N ASN A 206 -15.17 11.53 5.12
CA ASN A 206 -15.16 10.92 6.44
C ASN A 206 -13.93 11.28 7.31
N LYS A 207 -13.06 12.17 6.80
CA LYS A 207 -11.89 12.72 7.50
C LYS A 207 -11.93 14.26 7.47
N PRO A 208 -13.00 14.88 8.02
CA PRO A 208 -13.17 16.34 7.96
C PRO A 208 -12.02 17.09 8.66
N ASP A 209 -11.54 16.56 9.77
CA ASP A 209 -10.39 17.07 10.52
C ASP A 209 -9.11 17.14 9.69
N ALA A 210 -8.81 16.10 8.92
CA ALA A 210 -7.67 16.06 8.00
C ALA A 210 -7.86 17.02 6.81
N ILE A 211 -9.07 17.11 6.24
CA ILE A 211 -9.41 18.07 5.17
C ILE A 211 -9.18 19.50 5.67
N ASP A 212 -9.66 19.84 6.86
CA ASP A 212 -9.52 21.18 7.42
C ASP A 212 -8.07 21.52 7.76
N LEU A 213 -7.34 20.61 8.41
CA LEU A 213 -5.94 20.83 8.79
C LEU A 213 -5.03 20.96 7.57
N LEU A 214 -5.01 19.94 6.70
CA LEU A 214 -4.17 19.94 5.52
C LEU A 214 -4.62 21.01 4.52
N GLY A 215 -5.93 21.29 4.40
CA GLY A 215 -6.46 22.36 3.54
C GLY A 215 -5.98 23.73 3.97
N ARG A 216 -5.90 24.04 5.26
CA ARG A 216 -5.34 25.28 5.78
C ARG A 216 -3.83 25.35 5.49
N LYS A 217 -3.07 24.32 5.88
CA LYS A 217 -1.61 24.27 5.66
C LYS A 217 -1.22 24.29 4.17
N ALA A 218 -1.98 23.64 3.32
CA ALA A 218 -1.76 23.65 1.87
C ALA A 218 -1.96 25.06 1.26
N ARG A 219 -2.98 25.80 1.72
CA ARG A 219 -3.19 27.19 1.30
C ARG A 219 -2.05 28.11 1.77
N GLU A 220 -1.61 27.96 3.01
CA GLU A 220 -0.47 28.68 3.58
C GLU A 220 0.83 28.41 2.80
N ALA A 221 1.06 27.15 2.43
CA ALA A 221 2.22 26.71 1.65
C ALA A 221 2.20 27.17 0.18
N GLY A 222 1.01 27.38 -0.42
CA GLY A 222 0.81 27.90 -1.77
C GLY A 222 0.98 26.91 -2.92
N PHE A 223 1.59 25.75 -2.70
CA PHE A 223 1.90 24.74 -3.74
C PHE A 223 1.01 23.48 -3.69
N ALA A 224 0.05 23.41 -2.79
CA ALA A 224 -0.81 22.25 -2.64
C ALA A 224 -2.29 22.63 -2.59
N GLU A 225 -3.16 21.73 -3.08
CA GLU A 225 -4.61 21.86 -3.00
C GLU A 225 -5.22 20.57 -2.45
N VAL A 226 -5.99 20.66 -1.36
CA VAL A 226 -6.77 19.54 -0.86
C VAL A 226 -8.08 19.44 -1.65
N VAL A 227 -8.33 18.25 -2.19
CA VAL A 227 -9.54 17.91 -2.95
C VAL A 227 -10.41 16.99 -2.11
N PRO A 228 -11.55 17.48 -1.55
CA PRO A 228 -12.50 16.63 -0.86
C PRO A 228 -13.15 15.62 -1.81
N LEU A 229 -13.22 14.36 -1.39
CA LEU A 229 -13.74 13.24 -2.16
C LEU A 229 -14.89 12.57 -1.40
N ARG A 230 -15.90 12.13 -2.15
CA ARG A 230 -17.02 11.37 -1.56
C ARG A 230 -16.53 10.03 -1.01
N VAL A 231 -17.10 9.60 0.11
CA VAL A 231 -16.89 8.26 0.66
C VAL A 231 -17.53 7.23 -0.27
N LYS A 232 -16.71 6.58 -1.08
CA LYS A 232 -17.13 5.60 -2.08
C LYS A 232 -15.97 4.65 -2.39
N TYR A 233 -16.09 3.38 -2.08
CA TYR A 233 -15.03 2.42 -2.35
C TYR A 233 -15.06 1.92 -3.80
N PRO A 234 -13.93 1.86 -4.54
CA PRO A 234 -12.54 2.15 -4.14
C PRO A 234 -12.05 3.55 -4.60
N GLN A 235 -12.46 4.61 -3.92
CA GLN A 235 -12.09 6.00 -4.26
C GLN A 235 -10.57 6.23 -4.29
N GLY A 236 -9.81 5.50 -3.45
CA GLY A 236 -8.35 5.57 -3.40
C GLY A 236 -7.63 4.71 -4.44
N ALA A 237 -8.33 3.94 -5.26
CA ALA A 237 -7.70 3.26 -6.38
C ALA A 237 -7.14 4.29 -7.37
N GLU A 238 -5.91 4.10 -7.83
CA GLU A 238 -5.13 5.10 -8.55
C GLU A 238 -5.86 5.68 -9.76
N LYS A 239 -6.45 4.83 -10.63
CA LYS A 239 -7.20 5.26 -11.81
C LYS A 239 -8.49 6.02 -11.45
N GLN A 240 -9.20 5.58 -10.40
CA GLN A 240 -10.41 6.23 -9.89
C GLN A 240 -10.10 7.59 -9.26
N LEU A 241 -8.99 7.69 -8.52
CA LEU A 241 -8.53 8.95 -7.93
C LEU A 241 -8.15 9.97 -9.01
N ILE A 242 -7.39 9.56 -10.04
CA ILE A 242 -7.07 10.41 -11.18
C ILE A 242 -8.34 10.93 -11.84
N LYS A 243 -9.31 10.04 -12.13
CA LYS A 243 -10.59 10.44 -12.73
C LYS A 243 -11.35 11.44 -11.87
N ALA A 244 -11.41 11.21 -10.54
CA ALA A 244 -12.13 12.10 -9.62
C ALA A 244 -11.47 13.49 -9.50
N VAL A 245 -10.14 13.53 -9.45
CA VAL A 245 -9.39 14.81 -9.25
C VAL A 245 -9.27 15.60 -10.55
N THR A 246 -8.96 14.95 -11.67
CA THR A 246 -8.59 15.62 -12.93
C THR A 246 -9.65 15.52 -14.02
N GLY A 247 -10.61 14.58 -13.91
CA GLY A 247 -11.52 14.24 -15.00
C GLY A 247 -10.90 13.36 -16.09
N ARG A 248 -9.57 13.15 -16.10
CA ARG A 248 -8.87 12.30 -17.06
C ARG A 248 -9.13 10.83 -16.79
N GLU A 249 -9.13 10.00 -17.83
CA GLU A 249 -9.32 8.56 -17.73
C GLU A 249 -8.11 7.84 -18.25
N VAL A 250 -7.50 6.99 -17.41
CA VAL A 250 -6.35 6.17 -17.79
C VAL A 250 -6.83 5.06 -18.72
N PRO A 251 -6.36 4.98 -19.98
CA PRO A 251 -6.82 3.97 -20.93
C PRO A 251 -6.56 2.53 -20.47
N SER A 252 -7.30 1.58 -21.06
CA SER A 252 -7.09 0.15 -20.84
C SER A 252 -5.64 -0.23 -21.14
N GLY A 253 -5.05 -1.07 -20.26
CA GLY A 253 -3.66 -1.51 -20.40
C GLY A 253 -2.60 -0.44 -20.12
N GLN A 254 -2.98 0.84 -19.96
CA GLN A 254 -2.05 1.94 -19.73
C GLN A 254 -1.84 2.25 -18.24
N LEU A 255 -0.72 2.94 -17.95
CA LEU A 255 -0.35 3.45 -16.63
C LEU A 255 -0.75 4.92 -16.48
N PRO A 256 -0.80 5.46 -15.24
CA PRO A 256 -1.14 6.86 -14.95
C PRO A 256 -0.38 7.91 -15.76
N MET A 257 0.89 7.64 -16.07
CA MET A 257 1.73 8.52 -16.89
C MET A 257 1.16 8.77 -18.31
N ALA A 258 0.37 7.84 -18.86
CA ALA A 258 -0.28 8.02 -20.17
C ALA A 258 -1.31 9.17 -20.20
N VAL A 259 -1.71 9.66 -19.03
CA VAL A 259 -2.57 10.84 -18.88
C VAL A 259 -1.85 11.97 -18.12
N GLY A 260 -0.51 11.96 -18.11
CA GLY A 260 0.32 12.99 -17.48
C GLY A 260 0.27 13.01 -15.95
N ALA A 261 -0.19 11.95 -15.30
CA ALA A 261 -0.40 11.93 -13.86
C ALA A 261 0.56 10.97 -13.11
N VAL A 262 1.02 11.42 -11.94
CA VAL A 262 1.70 10.58 -10.94
C VAL A 262 0.91 10.64 -9.64
N VAL A 263 0.64 9.47 -9.06
CA VAL A 263 -0.04 9.34 -7.77
C VAL A 263 0.91 8.71 -6.75
N GLN A 264 1.02 9.33 -5.58
CA GLN A 264 1.77 8.78 -4.44
C GLN A 264 0.89 8.77 -3.18
N ASN A 265 1.06 7.77 -2.33
CA ASN A 265 0.38 7.74 -1.03
C ASN A 265 0.98 8.79 -0.07
N VAL A 266 0.19 9.33 0.87
CA VAL A 266 0.65 10.32 1.86
C VAL A 266 1.80 9.80 2.73
N GLY A 267 1.78 8.52 3.11
CA GLY A 267 2.89 7.90 3.84
C GLY A 267 4.17 7.78 3.00
N THR A 268 4.02 7.52 1.69
CA THR A 268 5.16 7.53 0.77
C THR A 268 5.76 8.93 0.65
N ALA A 269 4.93 9.98 0.58
CA ALA A 269 5.41 11.36 0.56
C ALA A 269 6.18 11.71 1.85
N ALA A 270 5.68 11.32 3.01
CA ALA A 270 6.39 11.50 4.27
C ALA A 270 7.74 10.75 4.31
N ALA A 271 7.79 9.51 3.77
CA ALA A 271 9.03 8.75 3.68
C ALA A 271 10.04 9.37 2.67
N ILE A 272 9.56 9.96 1.57
CA ILE A 272 10.39 10.73 0.63
C ILE A 272 11.03 11.93 1.36
N TRP A 273 10.26 12.65 2.17
CA TRP A 273 10.79 13.73 2.97
C TRP A 273 11.91 13.26 3.89
N ASP A 274 11.72 12.17 4.62
CA ASP A 274 12.74 11.62 5.52
C ASP A 274 14.03 11.23 4.78
N ALA A 275 13.88 10.61 3.60
CA ALA A 275 15.01 10.20 2.78
C ALA A 275 15.80 11.40 2.25
N VAL A 276 15.13 12.47 1.83
CA VAL A 276 15.77 13.63 1.20
C VAL A 276 16.30 14.60 2.24
N SER A 277 15.57 14.85 3.34
CA SER A 277 15.92 15.83 4.37
C SER A 277 16.88 15.31 5.43
N ALA A 278 16.91 13.98 5.68
CA ALA A 278 17.70 13.39 6.76
C ALA A 278 18.44 12.10 6.34
N GLY A 279 18.39 11.73 5.07
CA GLY A 279 19.00 10.49 4.57
C GLY A 279 18.42 9.21 5.17
N ARG A 280 17.26 9.28 5.81
CA ARG A 280 16.68 8.13 6.52
C ARG A 280 16.02 7.12 5.55
N PRO A 281 16.45 5.86 5.57
CA PRO A 281 15.79 4.82 4.78
C PRO A 281 14.45 4.41 5.38
N LEU A 282 13.61 3.76 4.56
CA LEU A 282 12.30 3.25 4.98
C LEU A 282 12.44 1.98 5.84
N VAL A 283 12.53 2.15 7.15
CA VAL A 283 12.68 1.08 8.15
C VAL A 283 11.50 0.96 9.10
N GLU A 284 10.55 1.88 9.05
CA GLU A 284 9.34 1.87 9.86
C GLU A 284 8.15 2.42 9.10
N ARG A 285 6.95 2.11 9.56
CA ARG A 285 5.70 2.67 9.03
C ARG A 285 4.62 2.71 10.11
N ILE A 286 3.54 3.48 9.86
CA ILE A 286 2.32 3.38 10.66
C ILE A 286 1.46 2.24 10.11
N THR A 287 0.96 1.40 11.01
CA THR A 287 0.09 0.25 10.71
C THR A 287 -1.10 0.28 11.66
N THR A 288 -2.31 0.15 11.13
CA THR A 288 -3.53 0.05 11.95
C THR A 288 -3.72 -1.40 12.43
N VAL A 289 -3.72 -1.64 13.73
CA VAL A 289 -4.08 -2.94 14.33
C VAL A 289 -5.51 -2.83 14.85
N THR A 290 -6.46 -3.60 14.29
CA THR A 290 -7.88 -3.33 14.47
C THR A 290 -8.78 -4.56 14.27
N GLY A 291 -10.07 -4.35 14.40
CA GLY A 291 -11.12 -5.36 14.29
C GLY A 291 -11.69 -5.78 15.63
N ASP A 292 -12.83 -6.46 15.60
CA ASP A 292 -13.52 -6.92 16.84
C ASP A 292 -12.74 -8.02 17.58
N GLY A 293 -11.79 -8.67 16.91
CA GLY A 293 -10.93 -9.71 17.51
C GLY A 293 -9.74 -9.15 18.30
N VAL A 294 -9.50 -7.82 18.29
CA VAL A 294 -8.42 -7.15 19.03
C VAL A 294 -8.98 -6.45 20.25
N ARG A 295 -8.29 -6.52 21.39
CA ARG A 295 -8.77 -5.91 22.65
C ARG A 295 -8.71 -4.39 22.61
N GLU A 296 -7.59 -3.83 22.15
CA GLU A 296 -7.31 -2.39 22.14
C GLU A 296 -6.88 -1.93 20.75
N PRO A 297 -7.82 -1.81 19.79
CA PRO A 297 -7.45 -1.33 18.45
C PRO A 297 -6.69 0.00 18.52
N LYS A 298 -5.57 0.11 17.77
CA LYS A 298 -4.71 1.30 17.73
C LYS A 298 -3.93 1.42 16.41
N ASN A 299 -3.35 2.59 16.19
CA ASN A 299 -2.37 2.82 15.13
C ASN A 299 -0.97 2.74 15.74
N LEU A 300 -0.13 1.91 15.19
CA LEU A 300 1.22 1.68 15.70
C LEU A 300 2.27 2.12 14.68
N ARG A 301 3.30 2.84 15.14
CA ARG A 301 4.55 3.03 14.39
C ARG A 301 5.39 1.79 14.60
N VAL A 302 5.57 1.04 13.52
CA VAL A 302 6.09 -0.33 13.52
C VAL A 302 7.43 -0.38 12.80
N ARG A 303 8.45 -0.98 13.40
CA ARG A 303 9.68 -1.35 12.69
C ARG A 303 9.37 -2.49 11.71
N ILE A 304 9.86 -2.36 10.47
CA ILE A 304 9.71 -3.39 9.44
C ILE A 304 10.37 -4.69 9.92
N GLY A 305 9.70 -5.82 9.71
CA GLY A 305 10.14 -7.10 10.24
C GLY A 305 9.52 -7.51 11.57
N THR A 306 8.73 -6.64 12.22
CA THR A 306 8.00 -7.00 13.46
C THR A 306 6.96 -8.07 13.17
N PRO A 307 6.96 -9.24 13.84
CA PRO A 307 5.93 -10.25 13.67
C PRO A 307 4.54 -9.70 14.04
N VAL A 308 3.53 -10.09 13.26
CA VAL A 308 2.12 -9.66 13.47
C VAL A 308 1.63 -10.02 14.88
N ARG A 309 2.04 -11.15 15.42
CA ARG A 309 1.77 -11.55 16.82
C ARG A 309 2.13 -10.43 17.81
N ARG A 310 3.31 -9.83 17.66
CA ARG A 310 3.78 -8.75 18.55
C ARG A 310 2.97 -7.47 18.39
N LEU A 311 2.47 -7.19 17.19
CA LEU A 311 1.58 -6.06 16.95
C LEU A 311 0.21 -6.25 17.62
N ILE A 312 -0.33 -7.47 17.55
CA ILE A 312 -1.58 -7.82 18.22
C ILE A 312 -1.39 -7.76 19.75
N GLU A 313 -0.29 -8.27 20.28
CA GLU A 313 0.05 -8.18 21.73
C GLU A 313 0.15 -6.71 22.17
N ALA A 314 0.82 -5.83 21.40
CA ALA A 314 0.89 -4.40 21.67
C ALA A 314 -0.48 -3.71 21.63
N ALA A 315 -1.44 -4.31 20.94
CA ALA A 315 -2.84 -3.90 20.91
C ALA A 315 -3.72 -4.65 21.95
N GLY A 316 -3.14 -5.05 23.08
CA GLY A 316 -3.84 -5.70 24.21
C GLY A 316 -4.13 -7.20 23.98
N GLY A 317 -3.68 -7.78 22.88
CA GLY A 317 -3.89 -9.18 22.54
C GLY A 317 -5.24 -9.47 21.86
N LEU A 318 -5.46 -10.75 21.58
CA LEU A 318 -6.72 -11.24 21.02
C LEU A 318 -7.82 -11.25 22.10
N ARG A 319 -9.06 -10.92 21.71
CA ARG A 319 -10.24 -11.08 22.57
C ARG A 319 -10.62 -12.55 22.71
N ASP A 320 -10.74 -13.21 21.56
CA ASP A 320 -11.16 -14.60 21.42
C ASP A 320 -10.35 -15.26 20.31
N GLU A 321 -10.59 -16.54 20.05
CA GLU A 321 -10.01 -17.23 18.89
C GLU A 321 -10.42 -16.51 17.59
N PRO A 322 -9.44 -16.07 16.76
CA PRO A 322 -9.75 -15.34 15.56
C PRO A 322 -10.46 -16.21 14.53
N GLY A 323 -11.49 -15.66 13.91
CA GLY A 323 -12.14 -16.26 12.75
C GLY A 323 -11.36 -15.99 11.46
N LYS A 324 -10.73 -14.83 11.38
CA LYS A 324 -9.88 -14.44 10.24
C LYS A 324 -8.89 -13.36 10.65
N LEU A 325 -7.63 -13.56 10.27
CA LEU A 325 -6.59 -12.54 10.24
C LEU A 325 -6.42 -12.05 8.81
N VAL A 326 -6.38 -10.73 8.61
CA VAL A 326 -6.16 -10.11 7.31
C VAL A 326 -5.05 -9.06 7.42
N LEU A 327 -4.06 -9.15 6.54
CA LEU A 327 -3.03 -8.12 6.38
C LEU A 327 -3.50 -7.12 5.33
N GLY A 328 -3.72 -5.86 5.75
CA GLY A 328 -4.41 -4.82 5.01
C GLY A 328 -5.86 -4.66 5.47
N GLY A 329 -6.70 -4.06 4.62
CA GLY A 329 -8.14 -3.91 4.85
C GLY A 329 -8.95 -5.12 4.39
N PRO A 330 -10.26 -5.16 4.68
CA PRO A 330 -11.10 -6.33 4.39
C PRO A 330 -11.39 -6.54 2.90
N MET A 331 -11.21 -5.51 2.06
CA MET A 331 -11.58 -5.55 0.65
C MET A 331 -10.44 -6.07 -0.25
N MET A 332 -9.20 -5.62 -0.04
CA MET A 332 -8.03 -6.00 -0.85
C MET A 332 -6.96 -6.75 -0.05
N GLY A 333 -7.04 -6.77 1.28
CA GLY A 333 -6.08 -7.44 2.14
C GLY A 333 -6.00 -8.95 1.93
N ILE A 334 -4.92 -9.54 2.42
CA ILE A 334 -4.63 -10.96 2.28
C ILE A 334 -4.90 -11.67 3.60
N ALA A 335 -5.74 -12.71 3.55
CA ALA A 335 -6.02 -13.54 4.73
C ALA A 335 -4.82 -14.44 5.07
N HIS A 336 -4.48 -14.50 6.35
CA HIS A 336 -3.39 -15.33 6.88
C HIS A 336 -3.87 -16.26 8.01
N HIS A 337 -3.14 -17.34 8.20
CA HIS A 337 -3.32 -18.27 9.31
C HIS A 337 -2.14 -18.21 10.30
N ASP A 338 -1.03 -17.64 9.87
CA ASP A 338 0.21 -17.54 10.67
C ASP A 338 0.34 -16.13 11.26
N LEU A 339 0.51 -16.06 12.57
CA LEU A 339 0.72 -14.80 13.30
C LEU A 339 2.20 -14.37 13.31
N ASP A 340 3.12 -15.23 12.93
CA ASP A 340 4.55 -14.94 12.92
C ASP A 340 5.02 -14.33 11.59
N VAL A 341 4.09 -14.11 10.66
CA VAL A 341 4.35 -13.36 9.45
C VAL A 341 4.77 -11.92 9.80
N PRO A 342 5.87 -11.40 9.21
CA PRO A 342 6.37 -10.06 9.56
C PRO A 342 5.58 -8.94 8.89
N ALA A 343 5.51 -7.79 9.57
CA ALA A 343 5.13 -6.53 8.94
C ALA A 343 6.21 -6.12 7.93
N VAL A 344 5.78 -5.77 6.71
CA VAL A 344 6.64 -5.31 5.62
C VAL A 344 6.30 -3.86 5.24
N LYS A 345 7.06 -3.27 4.31
CA LYS A 345 6.81 -1.89 3.82
C LYS A 345 5.37 -1.65 3.37
N GLY A 346 4.66 -2.69 2.87
CA GLY A 346 3.27 -2.63 2.42
C GLY A 346 2.20 -2.89 3.48
N THR A 347 2.53 -3.28 4.72
CA THR A 347 1.56 -3.68 5.74
C THR A 347 0.83 -2.48 6.33
N SER A 348 -0.24 -2.02 5.69
CA SER A 348 -1.04 -0.87 6.13
C SER A 348 -1.94 -1.19 7.33
N GLY A 349 -2.31 -2.46 7.52
CA GLY A 349 -3.16 -2.88 8.62
C GLY A 349 -3.04 -4.35 8.99
N VAL A 350 -3.41 -4.64 10.21
CA VAL A 350 -3.62 -5.99 10.78
C VAL A 350 -5.05 -6.02 11.29
N LEU A 351 -5.93 -6.67 10.54
CA LEU A 351 -7.35 -6.78 10.85
C LEU A 351 -7.66 -8.17 11.39
N VAL A 352 -8.20 -8.24 12.61
CA VAL A 352 -8.62 -9.50 13.24
C VAL A 352 -10.13 -9.50 13.39
N LEU A 353 -10.79 -10.44 12.73
CA LEU A 353 -12.24 -10.63 12.81
C LEU A 353 -12.58 -11.89 13.61
N PRO A 354 -13.53 -11.84 14.56
CA PRO A 354 -14.05 -13.01 15.25
C PRO A 354 -14.88 -13.89 14.30
N ARG A 355 -15.09 -15.16 14.63
CA ARG A 355 -15.84 -16.10 13.79
C ARG A 355 -17.22 -15.60 13.38
N GLY A 356 -17.94 -14.94 14.27
CA GLY A 356 -19.29 -14.40 14.01
C GLY A 356 -19.34 -13.24 12.98
N ARG A 357 -18.20 -12.63 12.68
CA ARG A 357 -18.08 -11.56 11.66
C ARG A 357 -17.55 -12.07 10.31
N VAL A 358 -17.15 -13.34 10.24
CA VAL A 358 -16.64 -13.94 9.01
C VAL A 358 -17.79 -14.62 8.26
N ARG A 359 -17.97 -14.24 7.01
CA ARG A 359 -18.95 -14.91 6.15
C ARG A 359 -18.46 -16.32 5.82
N THR A 360 -19.16 -17.33 6.33
CA THR A 360 -18.87 -18.76 6.15
C THR A 360 -19.84 -19.46 5.20
N ALA A 361 -20.79 -18.71 4.60
CA ALA A 361 -21.75 -19.27 3.67
C ALA A 361 -21.02 -19.89 2.46
N PRO A 362 -21.39 -21.12 2.06
CA PRO A 362 -20.84 -21.75 0.87
C PRO A 362 -21.19 -20.97 -0.40
N GLU A 363 -20.39 -21.15 -1.44
CA GLU A 363 -20.70 -20.60 -2.76
C GLU A 363 -22.02 -21.18 -3.29
N GLY A 364 -22.95 -20.28 -3.66
CA GLY A 364 -24.19 -20.64 -4.31
C GLY A 364 -24.14 -20.42 -5.82
N PRO A 365 -25.16 -20.92 -6.55
CA PRO A 365 -25.29 -20.70 -7.99
C PRO A 365 -25.47 -19.21 -8.31
N CYS A 366 -24.97 -18.77 -9.47
CA CYS A 366 -25.17 -17.41 -9.94
C CYS A 366 -26.64 -17.19 -10.32
N ILE A 367 -27.31 -16.25 -9.64
CA ILE A 367 -28.74 -15.91 -9.91
C ILE A 367 -28.88 -14.82 -10.99
N ARG A 368 -27.80 -14.43 -11.69
CA ARG A 368 -27.77 -13.44 -12.79
C ARG A 368 -28.30 -12.06 -12.40
N CYS A 369 -28.17 -11.63 -11.18
CA CYS A 369 -28.67 -10.33 -10.67
C CYS A 369 -27.95 -9.09 -11.19
N GLY A 370 -26.79 -9.20 -11.83
CA GLY A 370 -26.01 -8.10 -12.41
C GLY A 370 -25.26 -7.21 -11.41
N ARG A 371 -25.46 -7.36 -10.09
CA ARG A 371 -24.88 -6.48 -9.07
C ARG A 371 -23.35 -6.35 -9.18
N CYS A 372 -22.64 -7.42 -9.50
CA CYS A 372 -21.18 -7.41 -9.66
C CYS A 372 -20.72 -6.58 -10.86
N VAL A 373 -21.51 -6.53 -11.94
CA VAL A 373 -21.24 -5.70 -13.12
C VAL A 373 -21.46 -4.23 -12.77
N THR A 374 -22.60 -3.90 -12.14
CA THR A 374 -22.93 -2.53 -11.72
C THR A 374 -21.92 -1.98 -10.71
N ALA A 375 -21.38 -2.84 -9.81
CA ALA A 375 -20.41 -2.43 -8.79
C ALA A 375 -18.97 -2.30 -9.33
N CYS A 376 -18.68 -2.81 -10.55
CA CYS A 376 -17.33 -2.78 -11.08
C CYS A 376 -16.89 -1.36 -11.47
N PRO A 377 -15.86 -0.78 -10.83
CA PRO A 377 -15.38 0.58 -11.15
C PRO A 377 -14.59 0.64 -12.46
N MET A 378 -14.27 -0.53 -13.05
CA MET A 378 -13.58 -0.66 -14.34
C MET A 378 -14.50 -1.08 -15.48
N GLY A 379 -15.82 -1.14 -15.26
CA GLY A 379 -16.79 -1.52 -16.30
C GLY A 379 -16.71 -2.98 -16.77
N LEU A 380 -16.04 -3.86 -16.02
CA LEU A 380 -15.87 -5.27 -16.40
C LEU A 380 -17.13 -6.09 -16.11
N SER A 381 -17.21 -7.27 -16.73
CA SER A 381 -18.21 -8.30 -16.40
C SER A 381 -17.58 -9.43 -15.55
N PRO A 382 -17.59 -9.33 -14.22
CA PRO A 382 -16.91 -10.31 -13.36
C PRO A 382 -17.44 -11.74 -13.52
N THR A 383 -18.74 -11.90 -13.74
CA THR A 383 -19.35 -13.22 -13.96
C THR A 383 -18.97 -13.84 -15.29
N THR A 384 -18.81 -13.04 -16.36
CA THR A 384 -18.32 -13.51 -17.65
C THR A 384 -16.88 -13.96 -17.53
N LEU A 385 -16.00 -13.14 -16.93
CA LEU A 385 -14.58 -13.48 -16.70
C LEU A 385 -14.43 -14.79 -15.91
N ARG A 386 -15.25 -14.97 -14.83
CA ARG A 386 -15.28 -16.23 -14.09
C ARG A 386 -15.71 -17.41 -14.96
N ALA A 387 -16.75 -17.24 -15.78
CA ALA A 387 -17.27 -18.31 -16.63
C ALA A 387 -16.28 -18.72 -17.73
N LEU A 388 -15.54 -17.76 -18.28
CA LEU A 388 -14.51 -18.01 -19.29
C LEU A 388 -13.34 -18.80 -18.69
N ILE A 389 -12.81 -18.36 -17.54
CA ILE A 389 -11.67 -19.04 -16.92
C ILE A 389 -12.00 -20.44 -16.41
N ALA A 390 -13.22 -20.63 -15.90
CA ALA A 390 -13.72 -21.95 -15.48
C ALA A 390 -13.83 -22.95 -16.65
N ARG A 391 -13.85 -22.46 -17.91
CA ARG A 391 -13.88 -23.26 -19.14
C ARG A 391 -12.55 -23.28 -19.87
N ASP A 392 -11.46 -22.79 -19.27
CA ASP A 392 -10.14 -22.68 -19.88
C ASP A 392 -10.05 -21.73 -21.08
N LEU A 393 -11.01 -20.83 -21.26
CA LEU A 393 -11.08 -19.85 -22.35
C LEU A 393 -10.23 -18.62 -22.02
N VAL A 394 -8.90 -18.80 -22.00
CA VAL A 394 -7.94 -17.78 -21.56
C VAL A 394 -7.80 -16.65 -22.57
N ALA A 395 -7.92 -16.97 -23.89
CA ALA A 395 -7.87 -15.97 -24.95
C ALA A 395 -9.03 -15.01 -24.86
N GLU A 396 -10.22 -15.54 -24.70
CA GLU A 396 -11.46 -14.78 -24.56
C GLU A 396 -11.46 -13.95 -23.26
N ALA A 397 -10.90 -14.49 -22.17
CA ALA A 397 -10.73 -13.70 -20.94
C ALA A 397 -9.82 -12.48 -21.15
N ASP A 398 -8.81 -12.58 -22.01
CA ASP A 398 -7.95 -11.47 -22.44
C ASP A 398 -8.73 -10.44 -23.27
N GLU A 399 -9.52 -10.87 -24.24
CA GLU A 399 -10.41 -10.02 -25.05
C GLU A 399 -11.46 -9.29 -24.20
N TRP A 400 -11.91 -9.92 -23.10
CA TRP A 400 -12.81 -9.32 -22.10
C TRP A 400 -12.07 -8.49 -21.06
N ASN A 401 -10.84 -8.06 -21.34
CA ASN A 401 -10.02 -7.14 -20.55
C ASN A 401 -9.79 -7.60 -19.10
N ALA A 402 -9.57 -8.89 -18.87
CA ALA A 402 -9.30 -9.41 -17.52
C ALA A 402 -8.15 -8.67 -16.81
N LEU A 403 -7.15 -8.19 -17.58
CA LEU A 403 -5.98 -7.46 -17.05
C LEU A 403 -6.33 -6.08 -16.49
N ASP A 404 -7.45 -5.46 -16.88
CA ASP A 404 -7.90 -4.17 -16.34
C ASP A 404 -8.51 -4.30 -14.94
N CYS A 405 -8.75 -5.51 -14.44
CA CYS A 405 -9.24 -5.71 -13.10
C CYS A 405 -8.21 -5.21 -12.06
N ILE A 406 -8.63 -4.23 -11.24
CA ILE A 406 -7.82 -3.68 -10.13
C ILE A 406 -7.95 -4.49 -8.83
N GLU A 407 -8.65 -5.62 -8.86
CA GLU A 407 -8.80 -6.58 -7.75
C GLU A 407 -9.43 -5.98 -6.47
N CYS A 408 -10.20 -4.91 -6.61
CA CYS A 408 -10.75 -4.13 -5.50
C CYS A 408 -11.77 -4.88 -4.62
N GLY A 409 -12.28 -6.02 -5.04
CA GLY A 409 -13.23 -6.79 -4.23
C GLY A 409 -14.69 -6.34 -4.32
N SER A 410 -15.03 -5.20 -4.96
CA SER A 410 -16.41 -4.68 -5.02
C SER A 410 -17.42 -5.70 -5.57
N CYS A 411 -17.05 -6.45 -6.60
CA CYS A 411 -17.90 -7.49 -7.20
C CYS A 411 -18.19 -8.66 -6.24
N ALA A 412 -17.20 -9.10 -5.47
CA ALA A 412 -17.38 -10.17 -4.48
C ALA A 412 -18.16 -9.67 -3.26
N PHE A 413 -17.95 -8.42 -2.84
CA PHE A 413 -18.68 -7.79 -1.72
C PHE A 413 -20.20 -7.77 -1.98
N VAL A 414 -20.66 -7.42 -3.19
CA VAL A 414 -22.08 -7.31 -3.51
C VAL A 414 -22.72 -8.63 -3.93
N CYS A 415 -21.95 -9.72 -4.06
CA CYS A 415 -22.48 -10.98 -4.56
C CYS A 415 -23.35 -11.69 -3.51
N PRO A 416 -24.68 -11.85 -3.72
CA PRO A 416 -25.55 -12.54 -2.76
C PRO A 416 -25.26 -14.04 -2.66
N SER A 417 -24.73 -14.64 -3.74
CA SER A 417 -24.38 -16.08 -3.81
C SER A 417 -22.95 -16.39 -3.31
N ALA A 418 -22.26 -15.46 -2.65
CA ALA A 418 -20.92 -15.64 -2.10
C ALA A 418 -19.88 -16.17 -3.11
N ILE A 419 -20.03 -15.88 -4.40
CA ILE A 419 -19.11 -16.34 -5.44
C ILE A 419 -17.74 -15.63 -5.29
N PRO A 420 -16.61 -16.37 -5.29
CA PRO A 420 -15.26 -15.82 -5.13
C PRO A 420 -14.77 -15.17 -6.44
N LEU A 421 -15.46 -14.12 -6.91
CA LEU A 421 -15.23 -13.50 -8.21
C LEU A 421 -13.80 -12.93 -8.35
N VAL A 422 -13.25 -12.34 -7.29
CA VAL A 422 -11.90 -11.76 -7.34
C VAL A 422 -10.85 -12.84 -7.52
N GLN A 423 -10.98 -13.97 -6.82
CA GLN A 423 -10.06 -15.11 -6.93
C GLN A 423 -10.05 -15.67 -8.36
N ALA A 424 -11.23 -15.86 -8.96
CA ALA A 424 -11.36 -16.31 -10.33
C ALA A 424 -10.72 -15.32 -11.33
N ILE A 425 -10.89 -14.01 -11.12
CA ILE A 425 -10.28 -13.00 -12.00
C ILE A 425 -8.75 -12.92 -11.79
N ARG A 426 -8.26 -13.08 -10.57
CA ARG A 426 -6.80 -13.20 -10.30
C ARG A 426 -6.18 -14.38 -11.05
N GLU A 427 -6.86 -15.52 -11.05
CA GLU A 427 -6.46 -16.69 -11.84
C GLU A 427 -6.44 -16.35 -13.33
N ALA A 428 -7.53 -15.74 -13.84
CA ALA A 428 -7.61 -15.30 -15.24
C ALA A 428 -6.44 -14.40 -15.62
N LYS A 429 -6.15 -13.37 -14.82
CA LYS A 429 -5.01 -12.46 -15.03
C LYS A 429 -3.67 -13.21 -15.09
N GLY A 430 -3.43 -14.10 -14.15
CA GLY A 430 -2.20 -14.90 -14.10
C GLY A 430 -2.01 -15.75 -15.36
N ARG A 431 -3.08 -16.40 -15.83
CA ARG A 431 -3.07 -17.24 -17.03
C ARG A 431 -2.94 -16.43 -18.31
N VAL A 432 -3.60 -15.28 -18.41
CA VAL A 432 -3.46 -14.34 -19.54
C VAL A 432 -2.02 -13.81 -19.62
N MET A 433 -1.44 -13.37 -18.50
CA MET A 433 -0.04 -12.91 -18.47
C MET A 433 0.95 -14.01 -18.87
N ALA A 434 0.73 -15.24 -18.42
CA ALA A 434 1.57 -16.38 -18.80
C ALA A 434 1.47 -16.68 -20.30
N ARG A 435 0.26 -16.62 -20.88
CA ARG A 435 0.03 -16.79 -22.33
C ARG A 435 0.73 -15.71 -23.14
N ARG A 436 0.58 -14.42 -22.76
CA ARG A 436 1.23 -13.29 -23.45
C ARG A 436 2.75 -13.40 -23.42
N ARG A 437 3.36 -13.82 -22.30
CA ARG A 437 4.80 -14.07 -22.20
C ARG A 437 5.27 -15.14 -23.18
N LYS A 438 4.53 -16.25 -23.31
CA LYS A 438 4.86 -17.32 -24.26
C LYS A 438 4.69 -16.91 -25.72
N ALA A 439 3.81 -15.97 -26.03
CA ALA A 439 3.58 -15.48 -27.40
C ALA A 439 4.57 -14.37 -27.81
N GLY A 440 5.23 -13.70 -26.85
CA GLY A 440 6.24 -12.67 -27.09
C GLY A 440 7.69 -13.18 -26.99
N SER A 441 7.88 -14.45 -26.62
CA SER A 441 9.15 -15.18 -26.66
C SER A 441 9.24 -16.03 -27.94
#